data_1db0ff07ea6c0b10279ca923187cdeda
#
_entry.id   1db0ff07ea6c0b10279ca923187cdeda
#
_cell.length_a   1.000
_cell.length_b   1.000
_cell.length_c   1.000
_cell.angle_alpha   90.00
_cell.angle_beta   90.00
_cell.angle_gamma   90.00
#
_symmetry.space_group_name_H-M   'P 1'
#
loop_
_entity.id
_entity.type
_entity.pdbx_description
1 polymer ?
#
loop_
_entity_poly.entity_id
_entity_poly.type
_entity_poly.pdbx_seq_one_letter_code
_entity_poly.pdbx_strand_id
1 'polypeptide(L)'
;MHTALTIAGSDSSGGAGVQADLKTMLANGVFGESVITALTAQNTMGVDAVMNVPADFIEAQMKAVFTDIYPDAVKIGMTSSVDTIEAIAAGLVKYKAKNIVLDPVMVATSGSRLLEENAANTLMDKLFPLADIITPNIPELEVISGRQIESTDDIIEASKAVYDKYGCPVLSKGGHFTDTACVCDYLWDGKQIITFETKRVDNPNSHGTGCTLSSAIASGLAKGQSLEQAVDYGKKYVTACLKAMLDLGHGSGPMSHGALILQ
;
A
#
# COMPACT_ATOMS: atom_id res chain seq x y z
N MET A 1 -17.43 -3.81 15.43
CA MET A 1 -16.46 -4.34 14.43
C MET A 1 -15.66 -3.13 13.96
N HIS A 2 -14.34 -3.25 13.83
CA HIS A 2 -13.54 -2.17 13.26
C HIS A 2 -13.73 -2.12 11.74
N THR A 3 -13.56 -0.92 11.18
CA THR A 3 -13.77 -0.64 9.75
C THR A 3 -12.50 -0.05 9.13
N ALA A 4 -12.24 -0.34 7.86
CA ALA A 4 -11.14 0.27 7.13
C ALA A 4 -11.54 0.49 5.67
N LEU A 5 -11.21 1.67 5.15
CA LEU A 5 -11.44 2.06 3.76
C LEU A 5 -10.19 1.83 2.92
N THR A 6 -10.33 1.14 1.79
CA THR A 6 -9.32 1.22 0.73
C THR A 6 -9.72 2.21 -0.34
N ILE A 7 -8.80 3.07 -0.75
CA ILE A 7 -8.92 3.99 -1.90
C ILE A 7 -7.86 3.56 -2.91
N ALA A 8 -8.25 2.78 -3.92
CA ALA A 8 -7.29 2.19 -4.86
C ALA A 8 -7.94 1.75 -6.17
N GLY A 9 -7.11 1.36 -7.13
CA GLY A 9 -7.56 0.73 -8.36
C GLY A 9 -8.05 -0.70 -8.14
N SER A 10 -8.92 -1.16 -9.05
CA SER A 10 -9.45 -2.52 -9.07
C SER A 10 -8.56 -3.41 -9.95
N ASP A 11 -8.09 -4.55 -9.43
CA ASP A 11 -7.39 -5.59 -10.17
C ASP A 11 -8.36 -6.72 -10.51
N SER A 12 -8.69 -6.89 -11.81
CA SER A 12 -9.62 -7.92 -12.28
C SER A 12 -9.16 -9.35 -11.97
N SER A 13 -7.86 -9.60 -11.83
CA SER A 13 -7.31 -10.90 -11.43
C SER A 13 -7.46 -11.18 -9.93
N GLY A 14 -7.72 -10.14 -9.14
CA GLY A 14 -7.98 -10.26 -7.72
C GLY A 14 -6.74 -10.41 -6.84
N GLY A 15 -5.52 -10.28 -7.40
CA GLY A 15 -4.25 -10.45 -6.69
C GLY A 15 -3.75 -9.19 -5.99
N ALA A 16 -4.14 -8.01 -6.48
CA ALA A 16 -3.74 -6.70 -5.96
C ALA A 16 -4.94 -5.75 -5.85
N GLY A 17 -4.69 -4.45 -5.70
CA GLY A 17 -5.71 -3.41 -5.67
C GLY A 17 -6.76 -3.63 -4.58
N VAL A 18 -7.95 -3.06 -4.78
CA VAL A 18 -9.05 -3.17 -3.79
C VAL A 18 -9.41 -4.61 -3.45
N GLN A 19 -9.22 -5.56 -4.37
CA GLN A 19 -9.52 -6.97 -4.12
C GLN A 19 -8.56 -7.60 -3.11
N ALA A 20 -7.27 -7.33 -3.21
CA ALA A 20 -6.28 -7.77 -2.22
C ALA A 20 -6.52 -7.06 -0.87
N ASP A 21 -6.84 -5.77 -0.92
CA ASP A 21 -7.08 -4.95 0.27
C ASP A 21 -8.28 -5.49 1.06
N LEU A 22 -9.43 -5.69 0.41
CA LEU A 22 -10.64 -6.20 1.07
C LEU A 22 -10.46 -7.62 1.62
N LYS A 23 -9.78 -8.51 0.86
CA LYS A 23 -9.43 -9.85 1.33
C LYS A 23 -8.53 -9.78 2.58
N THR A 24 -7.54 -8.89 2.56
CA THR A 24 -6.63 -8.67 3.69
C THR A 24 -7.38 -8.14 4.91
N MET A 25 -8.22 -7.12 4.75
CA MET A 25 -9.02 -6.55 5.83
C MET A 25 -9.94 -7.61 6.46
N LEU A 26 -10.66 -8.38 5.62
CA LEU A 26 -11.51 -9.49 6.08
C LEU A 26 -10.71 -10.54 6.85
N ALA A 27 -9.57 -10.98 6.31
CA ALA A 27 -8.69 -11.96 6.96
C ALA A 27 -8.15 -11.47 8.31
N ASN A 28 -8.08 -10.16 8.49
CA ASN A 28 -7.65 -9.51 9.73
C ASN A 28 -8.82 -9.12 10.65
N GLY A 29 -10.06 -9.57 10.36
CA GLY A 29 -11.23 -9.30 11.19
C GLY A 29 -11.68 -7.84 11.17
N VAL A 30 -11.41 -7.12 10.09
CA VAL A 30 -11.82 -5.73 9.86
C VAL A 30 -12.83 -5.69 8.71
N PHE A 31 -13.91 -4.93 8.86
CA PHE A 31 -14.86 -4.70 7.78
C PHE A 31 -14.23 -3.75 6.76
N GLY A 32 -14.03 -4.24 5.54
CA GLY A 32 -13.40 -3.49 4.45
C GLY A 32 -14.42 -2.75 3.59
N GLU A 33 -14.18 -1.47 3.38
CA GLU A 33 -14.90 -0.59 2.49
C GLU A 33 -14.02 -0.19 1.32
N SER A 34 -14.59 0.32 0.21
CA SER A 34 -13.79 0.69 -0.94
C SER A 34 -14.26 1.95 -1.66
N VAL A 35 -13.30 2.78 -2.09
CA VAL A 35 -13.41 3.81 -3.10
C VAL A 35 -12.52 3.40 -4.27
N ILE A 36 -13.11 3.20 -5.44
CA ILE A 36 -12.39 2.73 -6.63
C ILE A 36 -11.89 3.93 -7.42
N THR A 37 -10.58 4.00 -7.66
CA THR A 37 -9.92 5.08 -8.42
C THR A 37 -9.78 4.79 -9.90
N ALA A 38 -9.63 3.50 -10.25
CA ALA A 38 -9.53 3.04 -11.62
C ALA A 38 -9.96 1.57 -11.72
N LEU A 39 -10.42 1.16 -12.89
CA LEU A 39 -10.62 -0.24 -13.25
C LEU A 39 -9.46 -0.68 -14.15
N THR A 40 -8.90 -1.87 -13.92
CA THR A 40 -7.89 -2.45 -14.80
C THR A 40 -8.41 -3.71 -15.45
N ALA A 41 -8.08 -3.90 -16.73
CA ALA A 41 -8.10 -5.20 -17.38
C ALA A 41 -6.73 -5.82 -17.13
N GLN A 42 -6.62 -6.63 -16.10
CA GLN A 42 -5.34 -7.14 -15.58
C GLN A 42 -5.43 -8.62 -15.28
N ASN A 43 -4.32 -9.30 -15.47
CA ASN A 43 -4.11 -10.70 -15.09
C ASN A 43 -2.68 -10.88 -14.53
N THR A 44 -2.26 -12.11 -14.26
CA THR A 44 -0.93 -12.42 -13.71
C THR A 44 0.22 -12.10 -14.68
N MET A 45 -0.06 -11.92 -15.98
CA MET A 45 0.92 -11.61 -17.03
C MET A 45 1.13 -10.09 -17.20
N GLY A 46 0.11 -9.25 -16.91
CA GLY A 46 0.22 -7.80 -17.10
C GLY A 46 -1.10 -7.05 -17.01
N VAL A 47 -1.02 -5.77 -17.36
CA VAL A 47 -2.15 -4.84 -17.44
C VAL A 47 -2.40 -4.48 -18.89
N ASP A 48 -3.53 -4.89 -19.43
CA ASP A 48 -3.91 -4.66 -20.85
C ASP A 48 -4.59 -3.29 -21.03
N ALA A 49 -5.37 -2.83 -20.04
CA ALA A 49 -6.08 -1.56 -20.12
C ALA A 49 -6.35 -0.99 -18.71
N VAL A 50 -6.46 0.34 -18.64
CA VAL A 50 -6.85 1.09 -17.43
C VAL A 50 -7.95 2.06 -17.80
N MET A 51 -9.01 2.10 -16.98
CA MET A 51 -10.08 3.09 -17.07
C MET A 51 -10.15 3.86 -15.75
N ASN A 52 -9.77 5.12 -15.77
CA ASN A 52 -9.85 5.98 -14.59
C ASN A 52 -11.29 6.29 -14.22
N VAL A 53 -11.58 6.30 -12.92
CA VAL A 53 -12.86 6.79 -12.39
C VAL A 53 -12.78 8.31 -12.32
N PRO A 54 -13.79 9.05 -12.83
CA PRO A 54 -13.82 10.51 -12.75
C PRO A 54 -13.73 11.04 -11.31
N ALA A 55 -13.06 12.17 -11.11
CA ALA A 55 -12.82 12.76 -9.80
C ALA A 55 -14.11 13.04 -9.01
N ASP A 56 -15.16 13.55 -9.68
CA ASP A 56 -16.47 13.80 -9.08
C ASP A 56 -17.13 12.52 -8.57
N PHE A 57 -16.90 11.38 -9.25
CA PHE A 57 -17.42 10.10 -8.79
C PHE A 57 -16.59 9.53 -7.64
N ILE A 58 -15.27 9.79 -7.59
CA ILE A 58 -14.43 9.47 -6.41
C ILE A 58 -14.95 10.25 -5.20
N GLU A 59 -15.23 11.56 -5.34
CA GLU A 59 -15.82 12.37 -4.27
C GLU A 59 -17.17 11.81 -3.80
N ALA A 60 -18.02 11.37 -4.75
CA ALA A 60 -19.32 10.78 -4.42
C ALA A 60 -19.18 9.46 -3.64
N GLN A 61 -18.23 8.59 -4.02
CA GLN A 61 -17.91 7.36 -3.28
C GLN A 61 -17.39 7.69 -1.87
N MET A 62 -16.44 8.63 -1.73
CA MET A 62 -15.93 9.06 -0.43
C MET A 62 -17.05 9.62 0.45
N LYS A 63 -17.94 10.46 -0.12
CA LYS A 63 -19.10 10.96 0.61
C LYS A 63 -19.98 9.82 1.12
N ALA A 64 -20.30 8.85 0.27
CA ALA A 64 -21.16 7.73 0.64
C ALA A 64 -20.61 6.94 1.83
N VAL A 65 -19.30 6.64 1.81
CA VAL A 65 -18.62 5.91 2.90
C VAL A 65 -18.55 6.77 4.17
N PHE A 66 -17.92 7.94 4.10
CA PHE A 66 -17.65 8.75 5.29
C PHE A 66 -18.89 9.31 5.99
N THR A 67 -20.06 9.35 5.33
CA THR A 67 -21.30 9.85 5.93
C THR A 67 -22.20 8.74 6.48
N ASP A 68 -21.82 7.47 6.33
CA ASP A 68 -22.59 6.32 6.81
C ASP A 68 -21.73 5.42 7.72
N ILE A 69 -20.88 4.57 7.14
CA ILE A 69 -19.93 3.75 7.90
C ILE A 69 -18.57 4.47 7.90
N TYR A 70 -18.31 5.24 8.95
CA TYR A 70 -17.08 6.03 9.04
C TYR A 70 -15.88 5.12 9.32
N PRO A 71 -14.82 5.10 8.47
CA PRO A 71 -13.70 4.19 8.62
C PRO A 71 -12.77 4.57 9.79
N ASP A 72 -12.34 3.58 10.57
CA ASP A 72 -11.34 3.72 11.64
C ASP A 72 -9.91 3.92 11.09
N ALA A 73 -9.65 3.45 9.85
CA ALA A 73 -8.39 3.64 9.13
C ALA A 73 -8.63 3.74 7.62
N VAL A 74 -7.68 4.33 6.90
CA VAL A 74 -7.72 4.47 5.44
C VAL A 74 -6.41 3.93 4.85
N LYS A 75 -6.52 3.05 3.85
CA LYS A 75 -5.38 2.65 3.00
C LYS A 75 -5.54 3.32 1.65
N ILE A 76 -4.49 3.94 1.14
CA ILE A 76 -4.43 4.51 -0.20
C ILE A 76 -3.43 3.70 -1.03
N GLY A 77 -3.85 3.28 -2.23
CA GLY A 77 -3.00 2.59 -3.19
C GLY A 77 -2.88 3.36 -4.51
N MET A 78 -3.18 2.72 -5.64
CA MET A 78 -3.10 3.33 -6.96
C MET A 78 -4.04 4.55 -7.08
N THR A 79 -3.46 5.72 -7.38
CA THR A 79 -4.19 6.99 -7.52
C THR A 79 -4.27 7.50 -8.96
N SER A 80 -3.50 6.95 -9.88
CA SER A 80 -3.42 7.15 -11.32
C SER A 80 -3.14 8.59 -11.82
N SER A 81 -3.96 9.59 -11.51
CA SER A 81 -3.90 10.93 -12.11
C SER A 81 -3.89 12.07 -11.08
N VAL A 82 -3.54 13.27 -11.52
CA VAL A 82 -3.56 14.50 -10.69
C VAL A 82 -4.96 14.75 -10.13
N ASP A 83 -5.99 14.71 -10.96
CA ASP A 83 -7.38 14.98 -10.54
C ASP A 83 -7.86 13.98 -9.47
N THR A 84 -7.49 12.71 -9.62
CA THR A 84 -7.76 11.68 -8.62
C THR A 84 -7.09 11.98 -7.28
N ILE A 85 -5.81 12.38 -7.30
CA ILE A 85 -5.04 12.70 -6.10
C ILE A 85 -5.66 13.92 -5.38
N GLU A 86 -6.04 14.95 -6.13
CA GLU A 86 -6.63 16.15 -5.56
C GLU A 86 -8.01 15.87 -4.94
N ALA A 87 -8.85 15.08 -5.60
CA ALA A 87 -10.15 14.64 -5.06
C ALA A 87 -9.99 13.84 -3.76
N ILE A 88 -9.04 12.90 -3.73
CA ILE A 88 -8.74 12.10 -2.53
C ILE A 88 -8.27 13.03 -1.40
N ALA A 89 -7.28 13.88 -1.64
CA ALA A 89 -6.74 14.79 -0.63
C ALA A 89 -7.82 15.71 -0.04
N ALA A 90 -8.65 16.31 -0.91
CA ALA A 90 -9.78 17.15 -0.48
C ALA A 90 -10.78 16.36 0.39
N GLY A 91 -11.10 15.13 -0.01
CA GLY A 91 -12.00 14.25 0.74
C GLY A 91 -11.43 13.88 2.12
N LEU A 92 -10.16 13.48 2.20
CA LEU A 92 -9.50 13.13 3.48
C LEU A 92 -9.53 14.29 4.47
N VAL A 93 -9.22 15.51 4.01
CA VAL A 93 -9.27 16.73 4.83
C VAL A 93 -10.71 17.04 5.24
N LYS A 94 -11.65 17.02 4.31
CA LYS A 94 -13.08 17.34 4.53
C LYS A 94 -13.70 16.44 5.59
N TYR A 95 -13.42 15.14 5.53
CA TYR A 95 -13.99 14.15 6.44
C TYR A 95 -13.12 13.87 7.66
N LYS A 96 -11.95 14.52 7.78
CA LYS A 96 -11.00 14.34 8.90
C LYS A 96 -10.58 12.89 9.06
N ALA A 97 -10.24 12.24 7.96
CA ALA A 97 -9.77 10.86 7.94
C ALA A 97 -8.56 10.68 8.86
N LYS A 98 -8.41 9.48 9.43
CA LYS A 98 -7.37 9.14 10.41
C LYS A 98 -6.73 7.80 10.05
N ASN A 99 -5.56 7.54 10.63
CA ASN A 99 -4.84 6.27 10.45
C ASN A 99 -4.63 5.97 8.96
N ILE A 100 -4.06 6.95 8.24
CA ILE A 100 -3.90 6.92 6.79
C ILE A 100 -2.59 6.21 6.44
N VAL A 101 -2.68 5.05 5.79
CA VAL A 101 -1.57 4.28 5.24
C VAL A 101 -1.52 4.49 3.74
N LEU A 102 -0.46 5.13 3.25
CA LEU A 102 -0.28 5.40 1.83
C LEU A 102 0.80 4.49 1.23
N ASP A 103 0.40 3.61 0.32
CA ASP A 103 1.32 2.86 -0.54
C ASP A 103 1.50 3.65 -1.85
N PRO A 104 2.67 4.27 -2.10
CA PRO A 104 2.87 5.19 -3.21
C PRO A 104 3.10 4.44 -4.53
N VAL A 105 2.11 3.68 -4.97
CA VAL A 105 2.19 2.80 -6.13
C VAL A 105 2.42 3.61 -7.40
N MET A 106 3.60 3.45 -8.01
CA MET A 106 3.99 4.12 -9.26
C MET A 106 3.97 3.15 -10.45
N VAL A 107 4.35 1.88 -10.21
CA VAL A 107 4.51 0.86 -11.24
C VAL A 107 3.91 -0.45 -10.75
N ALA A 108 3.21 -1.17 -11.61
CA ALA A 108 2.72 -2.52 -11.33
C ALA A 108 3.88 -3.52 -11.20
N THR A 109 3.66 -4.65 -10.52
CA THR A 109 4.63 -5.76 -10.44
C THR A 109 5.04 -6.26 -11.83
N SER A 110 4.16 -6.16 -12.83
CA SER A 110 4.44 -6.47 -14.24
C SER A 110 5.30 -5.44 -14.98
N GLY A 111 5.68 -4.32 -14.35
CA GLY A 111 6.41 -3.21 -14.96
C GLY A 111 5.53 -2.17 -15.65
N SER A 112 4.21 -2.34 -15.68
CA SER A 112 3.28 -1.36 -16.26
C SER A 112 3.19 -0.11 -15.38
N ARG A 113 3.33 1.07 -15.98
CA ARG A 113 3.19 2.35 -15.27
C ARG A 113 1.73 2.56 -14.83
N LEU A 114 1.52 2.84 -13.56
CA LEU A 114 0.19 3.04 -12.96
C LEU A 114 -0.07 4.49 -12.55
N LEU A 115 0.98 5.30 -12.43
CA LEU A 115 0.91 6.72 -12.10
C LEU A 115 1.32 7.54 -13.33
N GLU A 116 0.55 8.58 -13.67
CA GLU A 116 0.90 9.53 -14.72
C GLU A 116 2.20 10.29 -14.37
N GLU A 117 2.95 10.72 -15.40
CA GLU A 117 4.29 11.29 -15.22
C GLU A 117 4.29 12.57 -14.37
N ASN A 118 3.26 13.38 -14.56
CA ASN A 118 3.07 14.66 -13.86
C ASN A 118 2.43 14.49 -12.46
N ALA A 119 1.91 13.29 -12.14
CA ALA A 119 1.16 13.06 -10.91
C ALA A 119 2.04 12.75 -9.68
N ALA A 120 3.31 12.35 -9.89
CA ALA A 120 4.19 11.98 -8.78
C ALA A 120 4.43 13.13 -7.79
N ASN A 121 4.69 14.34 -8.29
CA ASN A 121 4.86 15.51 -7.43
C ASN A 121 3.56 15.86 -6.69
N THR A 122 2.42 15.79 -7.38
CA THR A 122 1.11 16.04 -6.75
C THR A 122 0.82 15.01 -5.65
N LEU A 123 1.15 13.73 -5.88
CA LEU A 123 1.03 12.69 -4.86
C LEU A 123 1.83 13.05 -3.60
N MET A 124 3.10 13.40 -3.78
CA MET A 124 3.99 13.76 -2.67
C MET A 124 3.53 15.02 -1.94
N ASP A 125 3.14 16.07 -2.67
CA ASP A 125 2.78 17.35 -2.07
C ASP A 125 1.39 17.35 -1.41
N LYS A 126 0.45 16.54 -1.91
CA LYS A 126 -0.94 16.57 -1.44
C LYS A 126 -1.29 15.44 -0.47
N LEU A 127 -0.72 14.24 -0.64
CA LEU A 127 -1.11 13.08 0.16
C LEU A 127 -0.09 12.71 1.24
N PHE A 128 1.22 12.92 1.03
CA PHE A 128 2.22 12.60 2.07
C PHE A 128 2.01 13.36 3.36
N PRO A 129 1.71 14.70 3.35
CA PRO A 129 1.45 15.42 4.59
C PRO A 129 0.18 14.99 5.34
N LEU A 130 -0.69 14.22 4.70
CA LEU A 130 -1.91 13.67 5.30
C LEU A 130 -1.73 12.25 5.82
N ALA A 131 -0.65 11.56 5.41
CA ALA A 131 -0.42 10.17 5.75
C ALA A 131 0.19 10.02 7.15
N ASP A 132 -0.29 9.03 7.90
CA ASP A 132 0.31 8.58 9.16
C ASP A 132 1.52 7.67 8.90
N ILE A 133 1.62 7.08 7.71
CA ILE A 133 2.77 6.32 7.21
C ILE A 133 2.70 6.19 5.69
N ILE A 134 3.87 6.27 5.03
CA ILE A 134 4.05 5.84 3.63
C ILE A 134 4.87 4.56 3.57
N THR A 135 4.60 3.71 2.56
CA THR A 135 5.23 2.38 2.44
C THR A 135 5.94 2.17 1.10
N PRO A 136 6.94 3.00 0.73
CA PRO A 136 7.64 2.85 -0.55
C PRO A 136 8.50 1.58 -0.61
N ASN A 137 8.58 0.97 -1.79
CA ASN A 137 9.67 0.06 -2.12
C ASN A 137 10.94 0.84 -2.50
N ILE A 138 12.06 0.16 -2.75
CA ILE A 138 13.33 0.84 -3.04
C ILE A 138 13.25 1.73 -4.28
N PRO A 139 12.75 1.28 -5.46
CA PRO A 139 12.59 2.15 -6.62
C PRO A 139 11.66 3.35 -6.37
N GLU A 140 10.60 3.17 -5.61
CA GLU A 140 9.70 4.27 -5.22
C GLU A 140 10.42 5.25 -4.29
N LEU A 141 11.19 4.75 -3.31
CA LEU A 141 11.96 5.59 -2.39
C LEU A 141 13.03 6.41 -3.12
N GLU A 142 13.68 5.84 -4.14
CA GLU A 142 14.63 6.57 -5.01
C GLU A 142 13.94 7.74 -5.72
N VAL A 143 12.78 7.51 -6.32
CA VAL A 143 11.99 8.56 -6.98
C VAL A 143 11.56 9.65 -5.98
N ILE A 144 11.05 9.25 -4.81
CA ILE A 144 10.53 10.16 -3.78
C ILE A 144 11.64 11.01 -3.16
N SER A 145 12.80 10.39 -2.88
CA SER A 145 13.93 11.06 -2.22
C SER A 145 14.85 11.78 -3.20
N GLY A 146 14.81 11.42 -4.49
CA GLY A 146 15.75 11.88 -5.50
C GLY A 146 17.19 11.35 -5.29
N ARG A 147 17.36 10.26 -4.54
CA ARG A 147 18.64 9.64 -4.20
C ARG A 147 18.78 8.25 -4.79
N GLN A 148 19.96 7.84 -5.15
CA GLN A 148 20.30 6.46 -5.48
C GLN A 148 20.45 5.64 -4.19
N ILE A 149 19.99 4.39 -4.20
CA ILE A 149 19.98 3.51 -3.01
C ILE A 149 20.70 2.20 -3.34
N GLU A 150 21.90 2.06 -2.80
CA GLU A 150 22.75 0.88 -2.99
C GLU A 150 23.01 0.12 -1.67
N SER A 151 22.70 0.74 -0.54
CA SER A 151 22.97 0.21 0.79
C SER A 151 21.83 0.46 1.79
N THR A 152 21.91 -0.21 2.94
CA THR A 152 20.99 0.05 4.07
C THR A 152 21.12 1.49 4.58
N ASP A 153 22.32 2.05 4.60
CA ASP A 153 22.55 3.42 5.06
C ASP A 153 21.87 4.42 4.12
N ASP A 154 21.87 4.17 2.81
CA ASP A 154 21.17 5.00 1.83
C ASP A 154 19.66 4.96 2.04
N ILE A 155 19.09 3.78 2.38
CA ILE A 155 17.66 3.65 2.74
C ILE A 155 17.33 4.55 3.93
N ILE A 156 18.16 4.49 4.97
CA ILE A 156 17.95 5.26 6.21
C ILE A 156 18.01 6.76 5.92
N GLU A 157 19.03 7.21 5.19
CA GLU A 157 19.20 8.62 4.85
C GLU A 157 18.10 9.13 3.89
N ALA A 158 17.67 8.30 2.93
CA ALA A 158 16.53 8.63 2.06
C ALA A 158 15.23 8.74 2.86
N SER A 159 14.96 7.79 3.77
CA SER A 159 13.77 7.81 4.63
C SER A 159 13.72 9.03 5.53
N LYS A 160 14.86 9.43 6.13
CA LYS A 160 14.98 10.65 6.92
C LYS A 160 14.69 11.91 6.09
N ALA A 161 15.30 12.01 4.91
CA ALA A 161 15.11 13.16 4.03
C ALA A 161 13.64 13.30 3.59
N VAL A 162 12.95 12.19 3.33
CA VAL A 162 11.51 12.19 3.00
C VAL A 162 10.68 12.63 4.22
N TYR A 163 10.98 12.11 5.40
CA TYR A 163 10.32 12.53 6.63
C TYR A 163 10.52 14.02 6.92
N ASP A 164 11.75 14.52 6.80
CA ASP A 164 12.07 15.94 7.05
C ASP A 164 11.31 16.87 6.10
N LYS A 165 11.05 16.41 4.89
CA LYS A 165 10.32 17.19 3.88
C LYS A 165 8.81 17.15 4.05
N TYR A 166 8.23 16.00 4.39
CA TYR A 166 6.78 15.78 4.35
C TYR A 166 6.14 15.54 5.72
N GLY A 167 6.94 15.26 6.77
CA GLY A 167 6.47 15.06 8.14
C GLY A 167 5.79 13.71 8.41
N CYS A 168 5.83 12.76 7.46
CA CYS A 168 5.20 11.45 7.63
C CYS A 168 6.22 10.32 7.83
N PRO A 169 5.98 9.36 8.72
CA PRO A 169 6.77 8.15 8.88
C PRO A 169 6.93 7.36 7.59
N VAL A 170 8.12 6.77 7.38
CA VAL A 170 8.49 6.07 6.16
C VAL A 170 8.85 4.62 6.45
N LEU A 171 8.08 3.67 5.92
CA LEU A 171 8.40 2.25 5.93
C LEU A 171 9.01 1.86 4.59
N SER A 172 10.32 1.80 4.52
CA SER A 172 11.06 1.41 3.32
C SER A 172 11.13 -0.11 3.20
N LYS A 173 10.52 -0.65 2.14
CA LYS A 173 10.42 -2.11 1.88
C LYS A 173 11.72 -2.63 1.27
N GLY A 174 12.53 -3.35 2.03
CA GLY A 174 13.86 -3.84 1.61
C GLY A 174 13.87 -5.14 0.82
N GLY A 175 12.73 -5.63 0.35
CA GLY A 175 12.61 -6.89 -0.38
C GLY A 175 13.39 -6.97 -1.70
N HIS A 176 13.85 -5.85 -2.25
CA HIS A 176 14.61 -5.75 -3.49
C HIS A 176 16.09 -6.19 -3.36
N PHE A 177 16.65 -6.24 -2.16
CA PHE A 177 17.97 -6.81 -1.95
C PHE A 177 17.89 -8.34 -1.96
N THR A 178 18.21 -8.95 -3.11
CA THR A 178 17.95 -10.38 -3.38
C THR A 178 18.97 -11.33 -2.76
N ASP A 179 20.16 -10.85 -2.44
CA ASP A 179 21.31 -11.68 -2.03
C ASP A 179 21.31 -12.03 -0.53
N THR A 180 20.18 -11.85 0.17
CA THR A 180 20.09 -12.08 1.61
C THR A 180 19.09 -13.17 1.94
N ALA A 181 19.40 -14.00 2.93
CA ALA A 181 18.48 -15.02 3.48
C ALA A 181 17.26 -14.42 4.20
N CYS A 182 17.33 -13.13 4.52
CA CYS A 182 16.29 -12.38 5.21
C CYS A 182 15.80 -11.20 4.35
N VAL A 183 14.59 -10.76 4.63
CA VAL A 183 14.00 -9.52 4.10
C VAL A 183 13.83 -8.55 5.25
N CYS A 184 14.51 -7.41 5.18
CA CYS A 184 14.42 -6.35 6.17
C CYS A 184 13.62 -5.17 5.62
N ASP A 185 12.64 -4.68 6.39
CA ASP A 185 11.99 -3.39 6.13
C ASP A 185 12.38 -2.42 7.24
N TYR A 186 12.51 -1.15 6.90
CA TYR A 186 13.06 -0.12 7.78
C TYR A 186 12.02 0.99 7.98
N LEU A 187 11.54 1.16 9.21
CA LEU A 187 10.62 2.24 9.58
C LEU A 187 11.42 3.38 10.22
N TRP A 188 11.42 4.55 9.58
CA TRP A 188 11.77 5.81 10.22
C TRP A 188 10.51 6.47 10.78
N ASP A 189 10.41 6.57 12.10
CA ASP A 189 9.24 7.12 12.80
C ASP A 189 9.39 8.63 13.15
N GLY A 190 10.48 9.25 12.69
CA GLY A 190 10.85 10.62 13.01
C GLY A 190 11.79 10.74 14.21
N LYS A 191 12.10 9.63 14.90
CA LYS A 191 12.99 9.59 16.07
C LYS A 191 14.07 8.53 15.94
N GLN A 192 13.70 7.34 15.48
CA GLN A 192 14.57 6.18 15.39
C GLN A 192 14.26 5.34 14.18
N ILE A 193 15.22 4.51 13.76
CA ILE A 193 15.01 3.43 12.81
C ILE A 193 14.58 2.18 13.58
N ILE A 194 13.48 1.58 13.14
CA ILE A 194 13.00 0.29 13.62
C ILE A 194 13.11 -0.69 12.44
N THR A 195 13.80 -1.80 12.65
CA THR A 195 14.01 -2.83 11.62
C THR A 195 13.07 -4.01 11.85
N PHE A 196 12.36 -4.40 10.79
CA PHE A 196 11.50 -5.58 10.78
C PHE A 196 12.12 -6.64 9.87
N GLU A 197 12.52 -7.76 10.43
CA GLU A 197 13.18 -8.84 9.71
C GLU A 197 12.30 -10.08 9.63
N THR A 198 12.26 -10.72 8.47
CA THR A 198 11.68 -12.05 8.26
C THR A 198 12.55 -12.87 7.33
N LYS A 199 12.50 -14.22 7.47
CA LYS A 199 13.15 -15.10 6.49
C LYS A 199 12.54 -14.88 5.10
N ARG A 200 13.38 -14.84 4.08
CA ARG A 200 12.93 -14.79 2.70
C ARG A 200 12.11 -16.03 2.36
N VAL A 201 10.98 -15.83 1.73
CA VAL A 201 10.15 -16.89 1.17
C VAL A 201 10.41 -16.91 -0.33
N ASP A 202 10.95 -18.01 -0.82
CA ASP A 202 11.13 -18.22 -2.26
C ASP A 202 9.79 -18.62 -2.88
N ASN A 203 9.05 -17.61 -3.33
CA ASN A 203 7.76 -17.78 -3.97
C ASN A 203 7.67 -16.82 -5.17
N PRO A 204 7.53 -17.33 -6.42
CA PRO A 204 7.37 -16.49 -7.61
C PRO A 204 6.03 -15.72 -7.61
N ASN A 205 5.05 -16.18 -6.82
CA ASN A 205 3.71 -15.60 -6.73
C ASN A 205 3.70 -14.50 -5.68
N SER A 206 4.22 -13.33 -6.05
CA SER A 206 4.36 -12.16 -5.16
C SER A 206 3.47 -10.98 -5.54
N HIS A 207 2.52 -11.19 -6.48
CA HIS A 207 1.61 -10.14 -6.93
C HIS A 207 0.74 -9.65 -5.78
N GLY A 208 0.74 -8.33 -5.56
CA GLY A 208 -0.05 -7.67 -4.52
C GLY A 208 0.58 -7.65 -3.13
N THR A 209 1.87 -7.99 -2.97
CA THR A 209 2.58 -7.94 -1.67
C THR A 209 2.51 -6.56 -1.01
N GLY A 210 2.71 -5.47 -1.79
CA GLY A 210 2.63 -4.09 -1.29
C GLY A 210 1.23 -3.74 -0.81
N CYS A 211 0.20 -4.01 -1.63
CA CYS A 211 -1.20 -3.81 -1.27
C CYS A 211 -1.58 -4.59 0.00
N THR A 212 -1.15 -5.85 0.10
CA THR A 212 -1.42 -6.71 1.26
C THR A 212 -0.74 -6.17 2.52
N LEU A 213 0.53 -5.72 2.44
CA LEU A 213 1.25 -5.14 3.57
C LEU A 213 0.55 -3.88 4.08
N SER A 214 0.31 -2.92 3.19
CA SER A 214 -0.30 -1.64 3.55
C SER A 214 -1.72 -1.81 4.10
N SER A 215 -2.50 -2.76 3.58
CA SER A 215 -3.84 -3.06 4.10
C SER A 215 -3.82 -3.81 5.44
N ALA A 216 -2.82 -4.66 5.68
CA ALA A 216 -2.63 -5.30 6.97
C ALA A 216 -2.23 -4.27 8.05
N ILE A 217 -1.35 -3.29 7.69
CA ILE A 217 -1.01 -2.16 8.56
C ILE A 217 -2.25 -1.33 8.88
N ALA A 218 -3.04 -0.95 7.87
CA ALA A 218 -4.29 -0.20 8.06
C ALA A 218 -5.27 -0.97 8.96
N SER A 219 -5.37 -2.29 8.80
CA SER A 219 -6.19 -3.14 9.67
C SER A 219 -5.71 -3.15 11.12
N GLY A 220 -4.40 -3.13 11.34
CA GLY A 220 -3.80 -3.01 12.67
C GLY A 220 -4.12 -1.67 13.33
N LEU A 221 -3.94 -0.57 12.58
CA LEU A 221 -4.25 0.78 13.05
C LEU A 221 -5.75 0.96 13.33
N ALA A 222 -6.63 0.41 12.50
CA ALA A 222 -8.08 0.41 12.73
C ALA A 222 -8.45 -0.25 14.07
N LYS A 223 -7.71 -1.27 14.47
CA LYS A 223 -7.87 -1.97 15.77
C LYS A 223 -7.19 -1.27 16.95
N GLY A 224 -6.60 -0.08 16.74
CA GLY A 224 -5.93 0.71 17.77
C GLY A 224 -4.52 0.24 18.14
N GLN A 225 -3.88 -0.57 17.30
CA GLN A 225 -2.47 -0.93 17.47
C GLN A 225 -1.56 0.30 17.27
N SER A 226 -0.39 0.31 17.93
CA SER A 226 0.65 1.29 17.60
C SER A 226 1.18 1.06 16.19
N LEU A 227 1.80 2.09 15.59
CA LEU A 227 2.38 1.99 14.26
C LEU A 227 3.39 0.83 14.14
N GLU A 228 4.28 0.71 15.14
CA GLU A 228 5.25 -0.39 15.21
C GLU A 228 4.58 -1.77 15.25
N GLN A 229 3.56 -1.93 16.10
CA GLN A 229 2.81 -3.19 16.19
C GLN A 229 2.08 -3.53 14.90
N ALA A 230 1.48 -2.55 14.24
CA ALA A 230 0.77 -2.72 12.99
C ALA A 230 1.71 -3.13 11.84
N VAL A 231 2.91 -2.54 11.78
CA VAL A 231 3.95 -2.89 10.80
C VAL A 231 4.50 -4.30 11.04
N ASP A 232 4.85 -4.62 12.29
CA ASP A 232 5.35 -5.97 12.65
C ASP A 232 4.33 -7.06 12.29
N TYR A 233 3.07 -6.81 12.65
CA TYR A 233 1.97 -7.71 12.31
C TYR A 233 1.79 -7.84 10.80
N GLY A 234 1.75 -6.72 10.05
CA GLY A 234 1.58 -6.71 8.60
C GLY A 234 2.67 -7.51 7.88
N LYS A 235 3.94 -7.35 8.32
CA LYS A 235 5.06 -8.11 7.77
C LYS A 235 4.94 -9.62 8.03
N LYS A 236 4.54 -10.03 9.23
CA LYS A 236 4.29 -11.44 9.58
C LYS A 236 3.13 -12.01 8.76
N TYR A 237 2.07 -11.24 8.59
CA TYR A 237 0.90 -11.64 7.78
C TYR A 237 1.28 -11.87 6.31
N VAL A 238 1.96 -10.93 5.67
CA VAL A 238 2.44 -11.08 4.28
C VAL A 238 3.34 -12.31 4.14
N THR A 239 4.25 -12.52 5.10
CA THR A 239 5.12 -13.71 5.12
C THR A 239 4.32 -15.01 5.18
N ALA A 240 3.25 -15.06 5.97
CA ALA A 240 2.35 -16.20 6.03
C ALA A 240 1.59 -16.43 4.70
N CYS A 241 1.10 -15.35 4.08
CA CYS A 241 0.43 -15.40 2.78
C CYS A 241 1.36 -15.93 1.68
N LEU A 242 2.63 -15.53 1.68
CA LEU A 242 3.64 -16.04 0.75
C LEU A 242 3.97 -17.51 0.98
N LYS A 243 4.08 -17.96 2.24
CA LYS A 243 4.38 -19.35 2.60
C LYS A 243 3.30 -20.35 2.19
N ALA A 244 2.07 -19.89 1.99
CA ALA A 244 0.96 -20.75 1.57
C ALA A 244 1.08 -21.24 0.12
N MET A 245 2.04 -20.71 -0.67
CA MET A 245 2.41 -21.20 -2.01
C MET A 245 1.20 -21.36 -2.95
N LEU A 246 0.28 -20.39 -2.96
CA LEU A 246 -0.84 -20.41 -3.89
C LEU A 246 -0.31 -20.30 -5.32
N ASP A 247 -0.61 -21.28 -6.17
CA ASP A 247 -0.12 -21.34 -7.56
C ASP A 247 -1.30 -21.16 -8.52
N LEU A 248 -1.53 -19.88 -8.93
CA LEU A 248 -2.61 -19.52 -9.84
C LEU A 248 -2.10 -18.59 -10.94
N GLY A 249 -2.50 -18.87 -12.17
CA GLY A 249 -2.14 -18.06 -13.35
C GLY A 249 -0.88 -18.55 -14.03
N HIS A 250 -0.36 -17.75 -14.99
CA HIS A 250 0.78 -18.10 -15.82
C HIS A 250 1.98 -17.15 -15.63
N GLY A 251 1.80 -16.10 -14.84
CA GLY A 251 2.83 -15.12 -14.49
C GLY A 251 3.05 -15.02 -13.00
N SER A 252 3.37 -13.82 -12.47
CA SER A 252 3.43 -13.60 -11.03
C SER A 252 2.03 -13.71 -10.43
N GLY A 253 1.73 -14.85 -9.82
CA GLY A 253 0.41 -15.17 -9.26
C GLY A 253 0.13 -14.44 -7.94
N PRO A 254 -1.14 -14.48 -7.48
CA PRO A 254 -1.54 -13.86 -6.22
C PRO A 254 -1.07 -14.64 -5.00
N MET A 255 -0.96 -13.96 -3.86
CA MET A 255 -0.75 -14.60 -2.57
C MET A 255 -2.07 -15.18 -1.99
N SER A 256 -1.95 -16.11 -1.06
CA SER A 256 -3.10 -16.64 -0.30
C SER A 256 -3.47 -15.71 0.86
N HIS A 257 -4.35 -14.74 0.61
CA HIS A 257 -4.80 -13.80 1.65
C HIS A 257 -5.54 -14.48 2.80
N GLY A 258 -6.08 -15.68 2.58
CA GLY A 258 -6.74 -16.50 3.61
C GLY A 258 -5.82 -17.41 4.43
N ALA A 259 -4.50 -17.33 4.27
CA ALA A 259 -3.55 -18.27 4.85
C ALA A 259 -3.65 -18.47 6.39
N LEU A 260 -4.16 -17.48 7.12
CA LEU A 260 -4.36 -17.55 8.58
C LEU A 260 -5.79 -17.97 8.98
N ILE A 261 -6.72 -18.05 8.04
CA ILE A 261 -8.14 -18.37 8.31
C ILE A 261 -8.51 -19.75 7.78
N LEU A 262 -7.84 -20.21 6.74
CA LEU A 262 -8.16 -21.44 6.01
C LEU A 262 -7.28 -22.64 6.44
N GLN A 263 -6.66 -22.56 7.62
CA GLN A 263 -5.89 -23.66 8.22
C GLN A 263 -6.78 -24.65 8.93
#